data_abc00681d3e6fdd6000e5a34d4490ce1
#
_entry.id   abc00681d3e6fdd6000e5a34d4490ce1
#
_cell.length_a   1.000
_cell.length_b   1.000
_cell.length_c   1.000
_cell.angle_alpha   90.00
_cell.angle_beta   90.00
_cell.angle_gamma   90.00
#
_symmetry.space_group_name_H-M   'P 1'
#
loop_
_entity.id
_entity.type
_entity.pdbx_description
1 polymer ?
#
loop_
_entity_poly.entity_id
_entity_poly.type
_entity_poly.pdbx_seq_one_letter_code
_entity_poly.pdbx_strand_id
1 'polypeptide(L)'
;MIEAWNYDSGDGEMCWAAAASNMLHWWVALNADYIEKYDNEFPSSPSGFTRPSFDYKDNVEEQSPIFRFFIERSPNQPGSTWHSLNWFLTAGNYIPLSDSRWKDFPGFFCEVLGNKTLVSPEEITGPSRSKFNEIIKSALTNRQAIGFSASGMQFGGTVPHAMTIWGAEFDENGEVSYIYYVDNNDGFLQDATEGSVCIRQKMTYHSLNNGGGYDVPHIQSSLGPNYDSPIVRLCVLGLERDKWAKKYGVLPLPGDDRTE
;
A
#
# COMPACT_ATOMS: atom_id res chain seq x y z
N MET A 1 8.99 -8.64 6.16
CA MET A 1 7.83 -7.74 6.01
C MET A 1 8.35 -6.35 6.24
N ILE A 2 8.00 -5.41 5.37
CA ILE A 2 8.49 -4.05 5.43
C ILE A 2 7.34 -3.21 5.96
N GLU A 3 7.59 -2.41 6.95
CA GLU A 3 6.61 -1.50 7.55
C GLU A 3 7.18 -0.10 7.65
N ALA A 4 6.40 0.87 7.24
CA ALA A 4 6.64 2.28 7.47
C ALA A 4 5.67 2.75 8.55
N TRP A 5 6.20 3.36 9.58
CA TRP A 5 5.42 3.86 10.71
C TRP A 5 5.14 5.35 10.56
N ASN A 6 3.99 5.79 11.04
CA ASN A 6 3.57 7.18 10.99
C ASN A 6 3.28 7.77 12.37
N TYR A 7 4.09 7.44 13.37
CA TYR A 7 3.81 7.78 14.78
C TYR A 7 4.59 8.97 15.35
N ASP A 8 5.45 9.63 14.61
CA ASP A 8 6.08 10.84 15.13
C ASP A 8 5.09 12.02 15.16
N SER A 9 5.30 12.96 16.07
CA SER A 9 4.41 14.15 16.25
C SER A 9 4.24 15.00 14.99
N GLY A 10 5.01 14.71 13.94
CA GLY A 10 5.00 15.39 12.65
C GLY A 10 4.29 14.67 11.50
N ASP A 11 3.81 13.42 11.67
CA ASP A 11 3.31 12.59 10.55
C ASP A 11 1.99 11.84 10.83
N GLY A 12 1.33 12.13 11.94
CA GLY A 12 0.13 11.43 12.39
C GLY A 12 -1.03 11.33 11.39
N GLU A 13 -1.04 12.17 10.35
CA GLU A 13 -2.04 12.15 9.27
C GLU A 13 -1.51 11.45 7.99
N MET A 14 -0.34 10.84 8.05
CA MET A 14 0.36 10.29 6.87
C MET A 14 0.26 8.76 6.75
N CYS A 15 -0.76 8.13 7.32
CA CYS A 15 -1.01 6.68 7.19
C CYS A 15 -1.05 6.22 5.72
N TRP A 16 -1.55 7.08 4.83
CA TRP A 16 -1.56 6.84 3.39
C TRP A 16 -0.16 6.71 2.78
N ALA A 17 0.80 7.50 3.28
CA ALA A 17 2.18 7.47 2.82
C ALA A 17 2.90 6.24 3.37
N ALA A 18 2.63 5.85 4.62
CA ALA A 18 3.17 4.63 5.22
C ALA A 18 2.67 3.39 4.47
N ALA A 19 1.37 3.28 4.21
CA ALA A 19 0.82 2.18 3.41
C ALA A 19 1.38 2.16 1.98
N ALA A 20 1.53 3.32 1.33
CA ALA A 20 2.15 3.40 0.00
C ALA A 20 3.61 2.96 0.04
N SER A 21 4.37 3.34 1.07
CA SER A 21 5.77 2.95 1.24
C SER A 21 5.94 1.45 1.39
N ASN A 22 5.07 0.79 2.16
CA ASN A 22 5.06 -0.67 2.29
C ASN A 22 4.86 -1.36 0.95
N MET A 23 3.87 -0.90 0.17
CA MET A 23 3.58 -1.44 -1.15
C MET A 23 4.73 -1.17 -2.14
N LEU A 24 5.36 0.01 -2.08
CA LEU A 24 6.50 0.37 -2.94
C LEU A 24 7.74 -0.44 -2.62
N HIS A 25 8.07 -0.67 -1.34
CA HIS A 25 9.19 -1.54 -0.96
C HIS A 25 9.02 -2.96 -1.50
N TRP A 26 7.80 -3.51 -1.38
CA TRP A 26 7.48 -4.81 -1.97
C TRP A 26 7.63 -4.80 -3.49
N TRP A 27 7.11 -3.76 -4.16
CA TRP A 27 7.16 -3.60 -5.61
C TRP A 27 8.62 -3.49 -6.11
N VAL A 28 9.44 -2.72 -5.41
CA VAL A 28 10.87 -2.56 -5.71
C VAL A 28 11.63 -3.88 -5.56
N ALA A 29 11.39 -4.59 -4.45
CA ALA A 29 12.05 -5.89 -4.20
C ALA A 29 11.75 -6.91 -5.30
N LEU A 30 10.50 -6.97 -5.78
CA LEU A 30 10.10 -7.91 -6.84
C LEU A 30 10.43 -7.43 -8.27
N ASN A 31 10.83 -6.18 -8.45
CA ASN A 31 11.31 -5.62 -9.71
C ASN A 31 12.82 -5.30 -9.68
N ALA A 32 13.57 -5.78 -8.68
CA ALA A 32 14.96 -5.39 -8.46
C ALA A 32 15.84 -5.56 -9.72
N ASP A 33 15.73 -6.71 -10.41
CA ASP A 33 16.50 -7.00 -11.62
C ASP A 33 16.20 -6.04 -12.77
N TYR A 34 14.95 -5.59 -12.89
CA TYR A 34 14.56 -4.59 -13.87
C TYR A 34 15.02 -3.19 -13.47
N ILE A 35 14.95 -2.89 -12.19
CA ILE A 35 15.39 -1.59 -11.65
C ILE A 35 16.91 -1.43 -11.82
N GLU A 36 17.70 -2.50 -11.64
CA GLU A 36 19.14 -2.49 -11.92
C GLU A 36 19.43 -2.14 -13.39
N LYS A 37 18.71 -2.75 -14.34
CA LYS A 37 18.86 -2.43 -15.76
C LYS A 37 18.45 -0.99 -16.07
N TYR A 38 17.37 -0.53 -15.44
CA TYR A 38 16.89 0.83 -15.56
C TYR A 38 17.92 1.84 -15.05
N ASP A 39 18.52 1.60 -13.89
CA ASP A 39 19.52 2.47 -13.29
C ASP A 39 20.81 2.53 -14.11
N ASN A 40 21.19 1.44 -14.75
CA ASN A 40 22.32 1.41 -15.69
C ASN A 40 22.04 2.23 -16.96
N GLU A 41 20.80 2.25 -17.45
CA GLU A 41 20.40 3.08 -18.62
C GLU A 41 20.21 4.55 -18.24
N PHE A 42 19.65 4.81 -17.05
CA PHE A 42 19.33 6.15 -16.53
C PHE A 42 20.09 6.44 -15.22
N PRO A 43 21.41 6.56 -15.25
CA PRO A 43 22.24 6.74 -14.03
C PRO A 43 21.95 8.06 -13.30
N SER A 44 21.40 9.03 -14.00
CA SER A 44 20.85 10.24 -13.39
C SER A 44 19.33 10.08 -13.36
N SER A 45 18.75 10.16 -12.17
CA SER A 45 17.29 10.17 -12.03
C SER A 45 16.69 11.17 -13.03
N PRO A 46 15.56 10.82 -13.69
CA PRO A 46 14.94 11.69 -14.68
C PRO A 46 14.76 13.10 -14.13
N SER A 47 15.13 14.10 -14.92
CA SER A 47 14.84 15.52 -14.64
C SER A 47 15.40 16.11 -13.34
N GLY A 48 16.47 15.55 -12.74
CA GLY A 48 17.14 16.15 -11.58
C GLY A 48 16.47 15.88 -10.23
N PHE A 49 15.50 15.00 -10.18
CA PHE A 49 14.90 14.53 -8.92
C PHE A 49 15.67 13.33 -8.38
N THR A 50 16.12 13.40 -7.13
CA THR A 50 16.81 12.29 -6.48
C THR A 50 15.82 11.28 -5.95
N ARG A 51 15.94 10.04 -6.43
CA ARG A 51 15.16 8.90 -5.93
C ARG A 51 15.63 8.52 -4.52
N PRO A 52 14.73 8.17 -3.58
CA PRO A 52 15.14 7.63 -2.29
C PRO A 52 15.88 6.30 -2.48
N SER A 53 16.79 5.96 -1.56
CA SER A 53 17.36 4.62 -1.51
C SER A 53 16.25 3.58 -1.35
N PHE A 54 16.44 2.43 -1.99
CA PHE A 54 15.57 1.27 -1.80
C PHE A 54 16.17 0.26 -0.81
N ASP A 55 17.38 0.53 -0.32
CA ASP A 55 18.03 -0.28 0.71
C ASP A 55 17.30 -0.09 2.04
N TYR A 56 16.37 -0.95 2.28
CA TYR A 56 15.72 -1.07 3.57
C TYR A 56 16.44 -2.13 4.40
N LYS A 57 17.09 -1.69 5.45
CA LYS A 57 17.74 -2.59 6.40
C LYS A 57 16.91 -2.66 7.68
N ASP A 58 16.25 -3.82 7.82
CA ASP A 58 15.68 -4.33 9.07
C ASP A 58 14.89 -3.39 9.99
N ASN A 59 13.63 -3.71 10.19
CA ASN A 59 12.72 -3.52 11.35
C ASN A 59 13.07 -2.45 12.39
N VAL A 60 13.73 -1.37 12.04
CA VAL A 60 14.01 -0.27 12.95
C VAL A 60 13.07 0.87 12.60
N GLU A 61 12.38 1.38 13.61
CA GLU A 61 11.49 2.52 13.56
C GLU A 61 11.99 3.61 12.60
N GLU A 62 11.11 4.20 11.83
CA GLU A 62 11.34 5.35 10.95
C GLU A 62 12.38 5.18 9.83
N GLN A 63 12.83 3.98 9.51
CA GLN A 63 13.93 3.81 8.54
C GLN A 63 13.49 3.53 7.11
N SER A 64 12.21 3.58 6.78
CA SER A 64 11.80 3.50 5.38
C SER A 64 12.24 4.75 4.61
N PRO A 65 13.23 4.66 3.70
CA PRO A 65 13.65 5.81 2.90
C PRO A 65 12.51 6.34 2.01
N ILE A 66 11.59 5.48 1.60
CA ILE A 66 10.42 5.87 0.81
C ILE A 66 9.42 6.64 1.68
N PHE A 67 9.18 6.21 2.91
CA PHE A 67 8.29 6.95 3.81
C PHE A 67 8.88 8.32 4.17
N ARG A 68 10.17 8.39 4.50
CA ARG A 68 10.87 9.67 4.71
C ARG A 68 10.79 10.59 3.50
N PHE A 69 10.90 10.02 2.30
CA PHE A 69 10.75 10.78 1.07
C PHE A 69 9.38 11.47 0.98
N PHE A 70 8.29 10.81 1.42
CA PHE A 70 6.97 11.43 1.49
C PHE A 70 6.86 12.48 2.60
N ILE A 71 7.34 12.18 3.83
CA ILE A 71 7.31 13.13 4.97
C ILE A 71 8.03 14.45 4.62
N GLU A 72 9.20 14.36 4.01
CA GLU A 72 9.99 15.55 3.67
C GLU A 72 9.35 16.42 2.59
N ARG A 73 8.39 15.90 1.82
CA ARG A 73 7.83 16.56 0.62
C ARG A 73 6.35 16.88 0.72
N SER A 74 5.67 16.25 1.65
CA SER A 74 4.23 16.46 1.85
C SER A 74 3.96 17.04 3.24
N PRO A 75 3.00 17.95 3.38
CA PRO A 75 2.55 18.38 4.70
C PRO A 75 1.88 17.22 5.43
N ASN A 76 1.94 17.25 6.77
CA ASN A 76 1.21 16.29 7.61
C ASN A 76 -0.29 16.53 7.48
N GLN A 77 -0.92 15.83 6.55
CA GLN A 77 -2.36 15.94 6.29
C GLN A 77 -2.90 14.67 5.63
N PRO A 78 -4.21 14.44 5.66
CA PRO A 78 -4.85 13.33 4.98
C PRO A 78 -4.52 13.27 3.50
N GLY A 79 -4.28 12.07 2.98
CA GLY A 79 -3.96 11.82 1.58
C GLY A 79 -4.53 10.48 1.11
N SER A 80 -4.01 10.01 -0.02
CA SER A 80 -4.50 8.77 -0.65
C SER A 80 -3.35 7.87 -1.06
N THR A 81 -3.37 6.62 -0.59
CA THR A 81 -2.36 5.60 -0.92
C THR A 81 -2.18 5.45 -2.43
N TRP A 82 -3.26 5.30 -3.20
CA TRP A 82 -3.18 5.14 -4.67
C TRP A 82 -2.66 6.39 -5.39
N HIS A 83 -2.92 7.60 -4.90
CA HIS A 83 -2.33 8.83 -5.45
C HIS A 83 -0.81 8.84 -5.27
N SER A 84 -0.34 8.40 -4.09
CA SER A 84 1.08 8.36 -3.77
C SER A 84 1.82 7.34 -4.61
N LEU A 85 1.23 6.15 -4.81
CA LEU A 85 1.77 5.12 -5.69
C LEU A 85 1.91 5.63 -7.12
N ASN A 86 0.85 6.20 -7.67
CA ASN A 86 0.87 6.74 -9.03
C ASN A 86 1.85 7.91 -9.15
N TRP A 87 1.85 8.83 -8.19
CA TRP A 87 2.77 9.97 -8.21
C TRP A 87 4.22 9.50 -8.16
N PHE A 88 4.55 8.58 -7.25
CA PHE A 88 5.92 8.06 -7.10
C PHE A 88 6.42 7.35 -8.37
N LEU A 89 5.59 6.51 -8.96
CA LEU A 89 5.97 5.66 -10.08
C LEU A 89 5.92 6.40 -11.43
N THR A 90 4.87 7.21 -11.67
CA THR A 90 4.53 7.72 -13.02
C THR A 90 4.06 9.17 -13.06
N ALA A 91 4.01 9.88 -11.93
CA ALA A 91 3.33 11.17 -11.77
C ALA A 91 1.85 11.18 -12.23
N GLY A 92 1.22 10.00 -12.28
CA GLY A 92 -0.15 9.82 -12.78
C GLY A 92 -1.24 10.52 -11.97
N ASN A 93 -0.93 10.94 -10.74
CA ASN A 93 -1.84 11.65 -9.85
C ASN A 93 -1.10 12.73 -9.05
N TYR A 94 -1.88 13.64 -8.47
CA TYR A 94 -1.34 14.67 -7.60
C TYR A 94 -1.39 14.22 -6.13
N ILE A 95 -0.36 14.55 -5.36
CA ILE A 95 -0.34 14.50 -3.90
C ILE A 95 -0.13 15.90 -3.33
N PRO A 96 -0.53 16.17 -2.09
CA PRO A 96 -0.16 17.39 -1.40
C PRO A 96 1.35 17.53 -1.30
N LEU A 97 1.91 18.66 -1.72
CA LEU A 97 3.35 18.92 -1.73
C LEU A 97 3.67 20.17 -0.94
N SER A 98 4.66 20.08 -0.06
CA SER A 98 5.21 21.23 0.68
C SER A 98 6.15 22.08 -0.19
N ASP A 99 6.74 21.47 -1.22
CA ASP A 99 7.74 22.10 -2.09
C ASP A 99 7.28 22.09 -3.55
N SER A 100 7.08 23.28 -4.12
CA SER A 100 6.63 23.47 -5.50
C SER A 100 7.57 22.92 -6.57
N ARG A 101 8.83 22.65 -6.25
CA ARG A 101 9.80 22.03 -7.18
C ARG A 101 9.37 20.64 -7.62
N TRP A 102 8.56 19.94 -6.80
CA TRP A 102 8.02 18.62 -7.11
C TRP A 102 6.75 18.63 -7.94
N LYS A 103 6.25 19.81 -8.30
CA LYS A 103 5.03 19.97 -9.12
C LYS A 103 5.18 19.33 -10.51
N ASP A 104 6.37 19.44 -11.10
CA ASP A 104 6.68 18.92 -12.42
C ASP A 104 7.42 17.58 -12.38
N PHE A 105 7.36 16.88 -11.25
CA PHE A 105 7.96 15.58 -11.08
C PHE A 105 7.31 14.54 -11.99
N PRO A 106 8.08 13.83 -12.86
CA PRO A 106 7.50 12.94 -13.86
C PRO A 106 7.20 11.52 -13.36
N GLY A 107 7.51 11.22 -12.09
CA GLY A 107 7.58 9.86 -11.56
C GLY A 107 8.97 9.24 -11.78
N PHE A 108 9.36 8.31 -10.92
CA PHE A 108 10.70 7.71 -10.97
C PHE A 108 10.90 6.66 -12.07
N PHE A 109 9.82 6.17 -12.67
CA PHE A 109 9.88 5.11 -13.68
C PHE A 109 9.02 5.40 -14.92
N CYS A 110 8.77 6.68 -15.19
CA CYS A 110 7.88 7.12 -16.30
C CYS A 110 8.38 6.66 -17.67
N GLU A 111 9.68 6.49 -17.89
CA GLU A 111 10.28 6.04 -19.13
C GLU A 111 9.90 4.59 -19.49
N VAL A 112 9.55 3.79 -18.50
CA VAL A 112 9.11 2.40 -18.67
C VAL A 112 7.59 2.28 -18.50
N LEU A 113 7.07 2.88 -17.43
CA LEU A 113 5.67 2.73 -17.04
C LEU A 113 4.75 3.70 -17.79
N GLY A 114 5.32 4.80 -18.34
CA GLY A 114 4.56 5.90 -18.96
C GLY A 114 3.86 6.77 -17.91
N ASN A 115 3.38 7.93 -18.34
CA ASN A 115 2.61 8.86 -17.49
C ASN A 115 1.15 8.40 -17.41
N LYS A 116 0.88 7.36 -16.63
CA LYS A 116 -0.46 6.76 -16.50
C LYS A 116 -0.82 6.49 -15.05
N THR A 117 -2.10 6.50 -14.77
CA THR A 117 -2.64 5.94 -13.54
C THR A 117 -2.50 4.41 -13.60
N LEU A 118 -1.66 3.86 -12.71
CA LEU A 118 -1.43 2.42 -12.56
C LEU A 118 -2.37 1.81 -11.53
N VAL A 119 -2.71 2.59 -10.52
CA VAL A 119 -3.50 2.17 -9.36
C VAL A 119 -4.74 3.05 -9.29
N SER A 120 -5.89 2.42 -9.22
CA SER A 120 -7.19 3.09 -8.98
C SER A 120 -7.79 2.60 -7.67
N PRO A 121 -8.57 3.44 -6.98
CA PRO A 121 -9.31 2.98 -5.81
C PRO A 121 -10.48 2.11 -6.23
N GLU A 122 -10.70 1.03 -5.47
CA GLU A 122 -11.87 0.20 -5.54
C GLU A 122 -12.75 0.47 -4.32
N GLU A 123 -13.84 1.22 -4.52
CA GLU A 123 -14.76 1.53 -3.44
C GLU A 123 -15.51 0.27 -3.01
N ILE A 124 -15.47 0.01 -1.71
CA ILE A 124 -16.14 -1.11 -1.06
C ILE A 124 -17.42 -0.57 -0.41
N THR A 125 -18.35 -0.18 -1.25
CA THR A 125 -19.65 0.37 -0.85
C THR A 125 -20.79 -0.46 -1.44
N GLY A 126 -21.90 -0.60 -0.72
CA GLY A 126 -23.03 -1.42 -1.19
C GLY A 126 -22.80 -2.93 -0.99
N PRO A 127 -23.37 -3.81 -1.81
CA PRO A 127 -23.23 -5.27 -1.70
C PRO A 127 -21.79 -5.68 -2.04
N SER A 128 -20.89 -5.56 -1.07
CA SER A 128 -19.46 -5.50 -1.31
C SER A 128 -18.69 -6.77 -0.92
N ARG A 129 -19.30 -7.74 -0.23
CA ARG A 129 -18.63 -8.99 0.16
C ARG A 129 -18.05 -9.72 -1.03
N SER A 130 -18.85 -9.93 -2.07
CA SER A 130 -18.39 -10.63 -3.28
C SER A 130 -17.25 -9.87 -3.97
N LYS A 131 -17.40 -8.55 -4.13
CA LYS A 131 -16.37 -7.70 -4.73
C LYS A 131 -15.07 -7.71 -3.93
N PHE A 132 -15.16 -7.62 -2.60
CA PHE A 132 -14.00 -7.69 -1.70
C PHE A 132 -13.27 -9.02 -1.86
N ASN A 133 -13.99 -10.14 -1.80
CA ASN A 133 -13.43 -11.48 -1.97
C ASN A 133 -12.74 -11.66 -3.33
N GLU A 134 -13.37 -11.19 -4.40
CA GLU A 134 -12.82 -11.25 -5.77
C GLU A 134 -11.51 -10.46 -5.88
N ILE A 135 -11.47 -9.22 -5.37
CA ILE A 135 -10.27 -8.37 -5.42
C ILE A 135 -9.13 -9.01 -4.64
N ILE A 136 -9.37 -9.44 -3.38
CA ILE A 136 -8.35 -10.05 -2.55
C ILE A 136 -7.80 -11.33 -3.20
N LYS A 137 -8.70 -12.22 -3.66
CA LYS A 137 -8.30 -13.46 -4.31
C LYS A 137 -7.50 -13.21 -5.58
N SER A 138 -7.98 -12.30 -6.43
CA SER A 138 -7.29 -11.94 -7.68
C SER A 138 -5.93 -11.34 -7.40
N ALA A 139 -5.83 -10.38 -6.48
CA ALA A 139 -4.58 -9.70 -6.18
C ALA A 139 -3.54 -10.66 -5.61
N LEU A 140 -3.89 -11.52 -4.65
CA LEU A 140 -2.96 -12.50 -4.07
C LEU A 140 -2.53 -13.57 -5.10
N THR A 141 -3.46 -14.04 -5.96
CA THR A 141 -3.14 -14.99 -7.03
C THR A 141 -2.15 -14.41 -8.04
N ASN A 142 -2.30 -13.12 -8.34
CA ASN A 142 -1.45 -12.41 -9.30
C ASN A 142 -0.21 -11.76 -8.65
N ARG A 143 0.08 -12.07 -7.38
CA ARG A 143 1.20 -11.48 -6.64
C ARG A 143 1.19 -9.96 -6.74
N GLN A 144 0.11 -9.33 -6.28
CA GLN A 144 -0.06 -7.88 -6.27
C GLN A 144 -0.12 -7.38 -4.81
N ALA A 145 0.41 -6.20 -4.56
CA ALA A 145 0.29 -5.56 -3.24
C ALA A 145 -1.09 -4.94 -3.07
N ILE A 146 -1.62 -5.00 -1.85
CA ILE A 146 -2.98 -4.55 -1.54
C ILE A 146 -2.92 -3.51 -0.44
N GLY A 147 -3.31 -2.27 -0.75
CA GLY A 147 -3.61 -1.25 0.23
C GLY A 147 -5.11 -1.21 0.52
N PHE A 148 -5.48 -0.91 1.75
CA PHE A 148 -6.88 -0.75 2.13
C PHE A 148 -7.10 0.42 3.07
N SER A 149 -8.33 0.90 3.14
CA SER A 149 -8.74 1.91 4.10
C SER A 149 -9.94 1.43 4.89
N ALA A 150 -9.85 1.52 6.22
CA ALA A 150 -10.96 1.22 7.13
C ALA A 150 -11.45 2.50 7.81
N SER A 151 -12.76 2.67 7.90
CA SER A 151 -13.41 3.85 8.49
C SER A 151 -13.51 3.70 10.01
N GLY A 152 -13.36 4.81 10.75
CA GLY A 152 -13.61 4.83 12.20
C GLY A 152 -12.49 4.30 13.08
N MET A 153 -11.30 4.01 12.53
CA MET A 153 -10.16 3.47 13.29
C MET A 153 -9.36 4.54 14.03
N GLN A 154 -9.50 5.82 13.71
CA GLN A 154 -8.81 6.89 14.41
C GLN A 154 -9.68 7.52 15.50
N PHE A 155 -9.05 7.96 16.59
CA PHE A 155 -9.70 8.64 17.71
C PHE A 155 -10.61 9.79 17.24
N GLY A 156 -11.92 9.54 17.21
CA GLY A 156 -12.92 10.57 16.91
C GLY A 156 -12.95 11.09 15.47
N GLY A 157 -12.16 10.51 14.56
CA GLY A 157 -12.01 10.95 13.17
C GLY A 157 -12.97 10.25 12.21
N THR A 158 -13.47 11.03 11.24
CA THR A 158 -14.23 10.53 10.09
C THR A 158 -13.31 10.10 8.93
N VAL A 159 -12.01 10.32 9.06
CA VAL A 159 -11.02 10.00 8.00
C VAL A 159 -10.66 8.52 8.08
N PRO A 160 -10.77 7.77 6.99
CA PRO A 160 -10.36 6.38 6.95
C PRO A 160 -8.86 6.21 7.20
N HIS A 161 -8.49 5.23 8.01
CA HIS A 161 -7.09 4.85 8.23
C HIS A 161 -6.61 3.92 7.12
N ALA A 162 -5.41 4.17 6.59
CA ALA A 162 -4.82 3.40 5.48
C ALA A 162 -3.80 2.39 6.01
N MET A 163 -3.89 1.15 5.50
CA MET A 163 -3.08 0.00 5.92
C MET A 163 -2.75 -0.90 4.72
N THR A 164 -1.93 -1.95 4.95
CA THR A 164 -1.49 -2.86 3.90
C THR A 164 -1.85 -4.30 4.23
N ILE A 165 -2.50 -5.03 3.28
CA ILE A 165 -2.78 -6.47 3.39
C ILE A 165 -1.66 -7.25 2.73
N TRP A 166 -1.12 -8.25 3.45
CA TRP A 166 -0.07 -9.14 2.98
C TRP A 166 -0.52 -10.57 2.70
N GLY A 167 -1.72 -10.94 3.13
CA GLY A 167 -2.26 -12.27 2.89
C GLY A 167 -3.70 -12.41 3.32
N ALA A 168 -4.31 -13.53 2.94
CA ALA A 168 -5.65 -13.90 3.38
C ALA A 168 -5.79 -15.42 3.51
N GLU A 169 -6.71 -15.85 4.37
CA GLU A 169 -7.23 -17.22 4.40
C GLU A 169 -8.62 -17.24 3.81
N PHE A 170 -8.94 -18.30 3.11
CA PHE A 170 -10.24 -18.51 2.49
C PHE A 170 -10.93 -19.69 3.17
N ASP A 171 -12.24 -19.60 3.33
CA ASP A 171 -13.07 -20.70 3.81
C ASP A 171 -13.34 -21.73 2.70
N GLU A 172 -14.13 -22.75 3.02
CA GLU A 172 -14.53 -23.81 2.09
C GLU A 172 -15.34 -23.32 0.87
N ASN A 173 -15.96 -22.15 0.98
CA ASN A 173 -16.70 -21.49 -0.10
C ASN A 173 -15.82 -20.56 -0.95
N GLY A 174 -14.52 -20.41 -0.57
CA GLY A 174 -13.57 -19.52 -1.22
C GLY A 174 -13.76 -18.06 -0.84
N GLU A 175 -14.42 -17.79 0.29
CA GLU A 175 -14.57 -16.45 0.84
C GLU A 175 -13.46 -16.12 1.84
N VAL A 176 -13.08 -14.85 1.93
CA VAL A 176 -12.02 -14.39 2.84
C VAL A 176 -12.52 -14.53 4.29
N SER A 177 -11.88 -15.41 5.04
CA SER A 177 -12.18 -15.68 6.46
C SER A 177 -11.24 -14.91 7.40
N TYR A 178 -9.99 -14.71 6.98
CA TYR A 178 -9.00 -13.91 7.70
C TYR A 178 -8.16 -13.10 6.70
N ILE A 179 -7.71 -11.92 7.15
CA ILE A 179 -6.65 -11.16 6.48
C ILE A 179 -5.42 -11.06 7.38
N TYR A 180 -4.26 -10.93 6.75
CA TYR A 180 -2.99 -10.60 7.38
C TYR A 180 -2.63 -9.20 6.96
N TYR A 181 -2.59 -8.25 7.88
CA TYR A 181 -2.31 -6.86 7.56
C TYR A 181 -1.35 -6.22 8.55
N VAL A 182 -0.83 -5.10 8.16
CA VAL A 182 0.04 -4.26 8.98
C VAL A 182 -0.67 -2.94 9.23
N ASP A 183 -0.76 -2.55 10.50
CA ASP A 183 -1.27 -1.26 10.95
C ASP A 183 -0.09 -0.32 11.23
N ASN A 184 -0.01 0.78 10.51
CA ASN A 184 1.07 1.75 10.64
C ASN A 184 1.01 2.56 11.95
N ASN A 185 -0.02 2.36 12.76
CA ASN A 185 -0.26 3.02 14.05
C ASN A 185 -0.14 2.06 15.24
N ASP A 186 0.38 0.86 15.07
CA ASP A 186 0.45 -0.14 16.13
C ASP A 186 1.43 0.18 17.26
N GLY A 187 2.33 1.15 17.06
CA GLY A 187 3.18 1.70 18.12
C GLY A 187 2.44 2.28 19.34
N PHE A 188 1.12 2.44 19.27
CA PHE A 188 0.26 2.73 20.43
C PHE A 188 0.01 1.53 21.35
N LEU A 189 0.25 0.32 20.88
CA LEU A 189 0.16 -0.87 21.70
C LEU A 189 1.41 -0.92 22.58
N GLN A 190 1.28 -0.73 23.88
CA GLN A 190 2.32 -0.54 24.91
C GLN A 190 3.44 -1.60 24.97
N ASP A 191 3.42 -2.61 24.13
CA ASP A 191 4.41 -3.68 24.03
C ASP A 191 5.19 -3.69 22.69
N ALA A 192 5.18 -2.61 21.93
CA ALA A 192 5.86 -2.46 20.63
C ALA A 192 7.41 -2.42 20.73
N THR A 193 8.00 -3.16 21.67
CA THR A 193 9.45 -3.38 21.76
C THR A 193 9.97 -4.39 20.73
N GLU A 194 9.09 -5.04 19.99
CA GLU A 194 9.44 -6.08 19.01
C GLU A 194 8.80 -5.76 17.66
N GLY A 195 9.22 -4.71 16.97
CA GLY A 195 8.93 -4.50 15.54
C GLY A 195 7.47 -4.76 15.07
N SER A 196 7.16 -4.32 13.91
CA SER A 196 5.85 -4.44 13.28
C SER A 196 5.27 -5.85 13.29
N VAL A 197 4.12 -5.99 13.86
CA VAL A 197 3.41 -7.28 13.93
C VAL A 197 2.45 -7.38 12.74
N CYS A 198 2.58 -8.46 11.96
CA CYS A 198 1.54 -8.82 11.01
C CYS A 198 0.31 -9.33 11.79
N ILE A 199 -0.73 -8.55 11.77
CA ILE A 199 -1.97 -8.85 12.49
C ILE A 199 -2.80 -9.84 11.67
N ARG A 200 -3.11 -11.01 12.25
CA ARG A 200 -4.09 -11.94 11.69
C ARG A 200 -5.48 -11.60 12.23
N GLN A 201 -6.34 -11.09 11.38
CA GLN A 201 -7.67 -10.61 11.75
C GLN A 201 -8.75 -11.44 11.09
N LYS A 202 -9.70 -11.94 11.91
CA LYS A 202 -10.92 -12.57 11.39
C LYS A 202 -11.79 -11.53 10.71
N MET A 203 -12.28 -11.86 9.51
CA MET A 203 -13.23 -11.02 8.80
C MET A 203 -14.63 -11.20 9.35
N THR A 204 -15.34 -10.10 9.50
CA THR A 204 -16.76 -10.05 9.79
C THR A 204 -17.46 -9.32 8.65
N TYR A 205 -18.73 -9.66 8.42
CA TYR A 205 -19.53 -9.07 7.35
C TYR A 205 -20.85 -8.60 7.95
N HIS A 206 -21.11 -7.31 7.90
CA HIS A 206 -22.29 -6.71 8.50
C HIS A 206 -23.17 -6.03 7.46
N SER A 207 -24.47 -6.11 7.67
CA SER A 207 -25.43 -5.33 6.91
C SER A 207 -25.35 -3.87 7.36
N LEU A 208 -25.03 -2.96 6.46
CA LEU A 208 -25.17 -1.53 6.71
C LEU A 208 -26.66 -1.20 6.77
N ASN A 209 -27.16 -1.04 7.97
CA ASN A 209 -28.49 -0.53 8.42
C ASN A 209 -29.66 -0.39 7.43
N ASN A 210 -30.82 -0.83 7.91
CA ASN A 210 -32.16 -0.55 7.39
C ASN A 210 -32.62 -1.31 6.14
N GLY A 211 -32.46 -2.62 6.11
CA GLY A 211 -33.25 -3.50 5.24
C GLY A 211 -32.73 -3.75 3.84
N GLY A 212 -31.59 -3.20 3.47
CA GLY A 212 -30.86 -3.61 2.26
C GLY A 212 -29.68 -4.48 2.67
N GLY A 213 -29.76 -5.79 2.48
CA GLY A 213 -28.76 -6.76 2.92
C GLY A 213 -27.41 -6.62 2.21
N TYR A 214 -26.64 -5.63 2.60
CA TYR A 214 -25.28 -5.42 2.10
C TYR A 214 -24.28 -5.94 3.12
N ASP A 215 -23.60 -7.03 2.80
CA ASP A 215 -22.51 -7.56 3.59
C ASP A 215 -21.24 -6.74 3.30
N VAL A 216 -20.96 -5.77 4.16
CA VAL A 216 -19.73 -4.99 4.09
C VAL A 216 -18.65 -5.70 4.91
N PRO A 217 -17.42 -5.86 4.39
CA PRO A 217 -16.32 -6.43 5.15
C PRO A 217 -15.88 -5.48 6.26
N HIS A 218 -15.71 -6.01 7.45
CA HIS A 218 -15.26 -5.28 8.63
C HIS A 218 -14.02 -5.92 9.23
N ILE A 219 -13.18 -5.11 9.84
CA ILE A 219 -12.09 -5.53 10.72
C ILE A 219 -12.34 -5.02 12.12
N GLN A 220 -11.92 -5.78 13.11
CA GLN A 220 -11.93 -5.33 14.48
C GLN A 220 -10.79 -4.31 14.67
N SER A 221 -11.12 -3.13 15.20
CA SER A 221 -10.12 -2.12 15.51
C SER A 221 -9.20 -2.58 16.65
N SER A 222 -7.93 -2.19 16.58
CA SER A 222 -6.97 -2.33 17.68
C SER A 222 -7.41 -1.63 18.96
N LEU A 223 -8.36 -0.68 18.87
CA LEU A 223 -8.95 0.03 20.01
C LEU A 223 -9.84 -0.83 20.90
N GLY A 224 -10.13 -2.08 20.52
CA GLY A 224 -10.86 -3.05 21.34
C GLY A 224 -12.02 -3.75 20.61
N PRO A 225 -12.58 -4.81 21.24
CA PRO A 225 -13.56 -5.69 20.60
C PRO A 225 -14.90 -5.05 20.22
N ASN A 226 -15.17 -3.84 20.69
CA ASN A 226 -16.41 -3.11 20.41
C ASN A 226 -16.29 -2.13 19.23
N TYR A 227 -15.08 -2.03 18.62
CA TYR A 227 -14.84 -1.13 17.51
C TYR A 227 -14.66 -1.95 16.23
N ASP A 228 -15.76 -2.10 15.54
CA ASP A 228 -15.84 -2.81 14.28
C ASP A 228 -15.82 -1.79 13.13
N SER A 229 -14.79 -1.86 12.29
CA SER A 229 -14.50 -0.83 11.30
C SER A 229 -14.71 -1.37 9.89
N PRO A 230 -15.64 -0.77 9.11
CA PRO A 230 -15.85 -1.18 7.73
C PRO A 230 -14.64 -0.87 6.87
N ILE A 231 -14.24 -1.82 6.04
CA ILE A 231 -13.31 -1.59 4.94
C ILE A 231 -14.07 -0.84 3.85
N VAL A 232 -13.65 0.39 3.59
CA VAL A 232 -14.36 1.27 2.65
C VAL A 232 -13.69 1.38 1.30
N ARG A 233 -12.42 1.00 1.20
CA ARG A 233 -11.64 1.12 -0.03
C ARG A 233 -10.50 0.11 -0.08
N LEU A 234 -10.24 -0.39 -1.29
CA LEU A 234 -9.04 -1.14 -1.63
C LEU A 234 -8.28 -0.41 -2.74
N CYS A 235 -6.98 -0.63 -2.83
CA CYS A 235 -6.19 -0.32 -4.02
C CYS A 235 -5.17 -1.45 -4.23
N VAL A 236 -4.90 -1.79 -5.49
CA VAL A 236 -4.04 -2.92 -5.85
C VAL A 236 -2.92 -2.43 -6.75
N LEU A 237 -1.68 -2.73 -6.37
CA LEU A 237 -0.49 -2.41 -7.16
C LEU A 237 0.05 -3.67 -7.82
N GLY A 238 0.00 -3.71 -9.15
CA GLY A 238 0.63 -4.75 -9.96
C GLY A 238 2.13 -4.52 -10.12
N LEU A 239 2.86 -5.58 -10.49
CA LEU A 239 4.31 -5.49 -10.74
C LEU A 239 4.66 -4.80 -12.06
N GLU A 240 3.71 -4.67 -12.98
CA GLU A 240 3.89 -4.05 -14.30
C GLU A 240 5.00 -4.74 -15.14
N ARG A 241 5.20 -6.04 -14.93
CA ARG A 241 6.32 -6.78 -15.54
C ARG A 241 6.23 -6.88 -17.05
N ASP A 242 5.06 -6.81 -17.63
CA ASP A 242 4.84 -6.71 -19.07
C ASP A 242 5.46 -5.45 -19.68
N LYS A 243 5.35 -4.32 -19.00
CA LYS A 243 5.97 -3.05 -19.42
C LYS A 243 7.50 -3.12 -19.30
N TRP A 244 7.99 -3.65 -18.19
CA TRP A 244 9.40 -3.91 -17.98
C TRP A 244 9.97 -4.87 -19.05
N ALA A 245 9.28 -5.98 -19.28
CA ALA A 245 9.70 -6.99 -20.27
C ALA A 245 9.70 -6.46 -21.70
N LYS A 246 8.78 -5.55 -22.03
CA LYS A 246 8.77 -4.89 -23.33
C LYS A 246 10.04 -4.09 -23.60
N LYS A 247 10.64 -3.51 -22.55
CA LYS A 247 11.85 -2.71 -22.66
C LYS A 247 13.13 -3.52 -22.49
N TYR A 248 13.17 -4.42 -21.52
CA TYR A 248 14.39 -5.11 -21.09
C TYR A 248 14.40 -6.61 -21.35
N GLY A 249 13.37 -7.15 -21.98
CA GLY A 249 13.16 -8.59 -22.12
C GLY A 249 12.55 -9.23 -20.87
N VAL A 250 12.09 -10.47 -20.99
CA VAL A 250 11.50 -11.20 -19.88
C VAL A 250 12.58 -11.63 -18.90
N LEU A 251 12.43 -11.29 -17.63
CA LEU A 251 13.27 -11.74 -16.52
C LEU A 251 12.45 -12.61 -15.56
N PRO A 252 13.03 -13.60 -14.88
CA PRO A 252 12.35 -14.37 -13.84
C PRO A 252 11.94 -13.45 -12.68
N LEU A 253 10.96 -13.87 -11.89
CA LEU A 253 10.69 -13.22 -10.62
C LEU A 253 11.78 -13.60 -9.60
N PRO A 254 12.21 -12.68 -8.74
CA PRO A 254 13.09 -13.03 -7.64
C PRO A 254 12.49 -14.16 -6.81
N GLY A 255 13.27 -15.23 -6.55
CA GLY A 255 12.84 -16.41 -5.79
C GLY A 255 12.06 -17.46 -6.60
N ASP A 256 11.86 -17.28 -7.89
CA ASP A 256 11.32 -18.32 -8.78
C ASP A 256 12.45 -19.22 -9.33
N ASP A 257 13.35 -19.69 -8.46
CA ASP A 257 14.41 -20.67 -8.79
C ASP A 257 13.83 -22.08 -9.08
N ARG A 258 12.66 -22.14 -9.69
CA ARG A 258 12.17 -23.38 -10.29
C ARG A 258 12.87 -23.54 -11.65
N THR A 259 14.18 -23.90 -11.58
CA THR A 259 14.79 -24.59 -12.70
C THR A 259 14.06 -25.91 -12.88
N GLU A 260 13.45 -26.07 -14.02
CA GLU A 260 12.86 -27.32 -14.52
C GLU A 260 13.87 -28.52 -14.46
#